data_7e5ae996c84b2e9c7ec9f38fb2a4ad8d
#
_entry.id   7e5ae996c84b2e9c7ec9f38fb2a4ad8d
#
_cell.length_a   1.000
_cell.length_b   1.000
_cell.length_c   1.000
_cell.angle_alpha   90.00
_cell.angle_beta   90.00
_cell.angle_gamma   90.00
#
_symmetry.space_group_name_H-M   'P 1'
#
loop_
_entity.id
_entity.type
_entity.pdbx_description
1 polymer ?
#
loop_
_entity_poly.entity_id
_entity_poly.type
_entity_poly.pdbx_seq_one_letter_code
_entity_poly.pdbx_strand_id
1 'polypeptide(L)'
;KKKANDRPLPSMGPGWLGRIGVIYVKGSNLFETLMRNLMFLQDGGELWEPDVPCWELEDARSGERTEVACPDNFAELMTTQFRRILLERKENKVVGYTVLGGDFFDSTNAFAEPMTLWNKKEDKKTGLVYYDPRKHEMGKQLWREFSAISDRGGHKPGVIWWNTYLQGRKLLSRKEILQVCAVGVEYGAQSASMKDCYTDALSMNLELLNELGRTWQICVDDEVNNCEQAARIVGRLAQNLALAAGDKNDTGAEAARAQFYFAVDQPFRRWLQGIDPETDEP
;
A
#
# COMPACT_ATOMS: atom_id res chain seq x y z
N LYS A 1 8.44 -9.86 -17.25
CA LYS A 1 9.89 -9.67 -17.05
C LYS A 1 10.44 -8.85 -18.21
N LYS A 2 11.07 -7.68 -17.96
CA LYS A 2 11.63 -6.85 -19.00
C LYS A 2 12.90 -7.47 -19.57
N LYS A 3 13.02 -7.54 -20.89
CA LYS A 3 14.29 -7.81 -21.55
C LYS A 3 15.09 -6.50 -21.70
N ALA A 4 16.41 -6.58 -21.77
CA ALA A 4 17.28 -5.41 -21.86
C ALA A 4 17.00 -4.50 -23.06
N ASN A 5 16.43 -5.05 -24.13
CA ASN A 5 16.05 -4.35 -25.36
C ASN A 5 14.63 -3.76 -25.35
N ASP A 6 13.84 -3.95 -24.30
CA ASP A 6 12.46 -3.43 -24.20
C ASP A 6 12.43 -1.96 -23.72
N ARG A 7 13.48 -1.20 -23.94
CA ARG A 7 13.53 0.23 -23.65
C ARG A 7 12.90 1.03 -24.78
N PRO A 8 12.17 2.12 -24.46
CA PRO A 8 12.01 2.78 -23.15
C PRO A 8 10.83 2.26 -22.32
N LEU A 9 10.16 1.20 -22.71
CA LEU A 9 8.94 0.74 -22.07
C LEU A 9 9.16 0.29 -20.60
N PRO A 10 8.17 0.49 -19.70
CA PRO A 10 8.26 0.09 -18.32
C PRO A 10 8.54 -1.40 -18.14
N SER A 11 9.24 -1.74 -17.07
CA SER A 11 9.49 -3.15 -16.72
C SER A 11 8.21 -3.80 -16.23
N MET A 12 7.94 -5.00 -16.72
CA MET A 12 6.94 -5.86 -16.10
C MET A 12 7.50 -6.43 -14.80
N GLY A 13 6.74 -6.24 -13.74
CA GLY A 13 7.09 -6.73 -12.42
C GLY A 13 6.29 -7.97 -12.03
N PRO A 14 6.36 -8.36 -10.74
CA PRO A 14 5.60 -9.48 -10.19
C PRO A 14 4.10 -9.18 -9.98
N GLY A 15 3.60 -8.07 -10.50
CA GLY A 15 2.25 -7.57 -10.28
C GLY A 15 2.17 -6.57 -9.11
N TRP A 16 0.97 -6.04 -8.89
CA TRP A 16 0.74 -4.98 -7.89
C TRP A 16 1.13 -5.43 -6.49
N LEU A 17 0.50 -6.49 -5.99
CA LEU A 17 0.76 -7.05 -4.66
C LEU A 17 2.23 -7.40 -4.45
N GLY A 18 2.85 -8.07 -5.41
CA GLY A 18 4.23 -8.51 -5.29
C GLY A 18 5.27 -7.39 -5.43
N ARG A 19 4.89 -6.21 -5.89
CA ARG A 19 5.79 -5.06 -6.03
C ARG A 19 5.63 -4.04 -4.91
N ILE A 20 4.41 -3.78 -4.50
CA ILE A 20 4.05 -2.68 -3.60
C ILE A 20 3.71 -3.23 -2.22
N GLY A 21 2.98 -4.34 -2.17
CA GLY A 21 2.30 -4.82 -0.99
C GLY A 21 0.94 -4.15 -0.82
N VAL A 22 0.14 -4.67 0.07
CA VAL A 22 -1.21 -4.16 0.36
C VAL A 22 -1.48 -4.16 1.85
N ILE A 23 -2.47 -3.36 2.25
CA ILE A 23 -3.11 -3.47 3.55
C ILE A 23 -4.48 -4.12 3.40
N TYR A 24 -4.91 -4.83 4.43
CA TYR A 24 -6.28 -5.33 4.55
C TYR A 24 -6.77 -5.24 6.00
N VAL A 25 -8.06 -5.25 6.19
CA VAL A 25 -8.67 -5.23 7.53
C VAL A 25 -9.04 -6.65 7.94
N LYS A 26 -8.51 -7.10 9.06
CA LYS A 26 -8.81 -8.40 9.62
C LYS A 26 -10.03 -8.32 10.52
N GLY A 27 -11.01 -9.19 10.28
CA GLY A 27 -12.16 -9.43 11.16
C GLY A 27 -11.90 -10.55 12.17
N SER A 28 -12.86 -10.82 13.03
CA SER A 28 -12.79 -11.90 14.03
C SER A 28 -12.87 -13.30 13.39
N ASN A 29 -13.37 -13.39 12.17
CA ASN A 29 -13.47 -14.60 11.38
C ASN A 29 -13.31 -14.30 9.88
N LEU A 30 -13.28 -15.34 9.04
CA LEU A 30 -13.08 -15.20 7.60
C LEU A 30 -14.19 -14.39 6.93
N PHE A 31 -15.46 -14.62 7.32
CA PHE A 31 -16.60 -13.88 6.77
C PHE A 31 -16.47 -12.38 7.01
N GLU A 32 -16.21 -11.98 8.25
CA GLU A 32 -16.00 -10.56 8.57
C GLU A 32 -14.78 -10.00 7.83
N THR A 33 -13.68 -10.74 7.77
CA THR A 33 -12.50 -10.31 7.02
C THR A 33 -12.85 -10.05 5.56
N LEU A 34 -13.61 -10.94 4.91
CA LEU A 34 -14.04 -10.74 3.53
C LEU A 34 -14.95 -9.52 3.40
N MET A 35 -15.95 -9.37 4.27
CA MET A 35 -16.90 -8.23 4.21
C MET A 35 -16.23 -6.89 4.47
N ARG A 36 -15.22 -6.84 5.32
CA ARG A 36 -14.44 -5.62 5.61
C ARG A 36 -13.53 -5.18 4.46
N ASN A 37 -13.24 -6.08 3.52
CA ASN A 37 -12.36 -5.81 2.39
C ASN A 37 -13.07 -5.88 1.03
N LEU A 38 -14.31 -6.33 0.98
CA LEU A 38 -15.12 -6.39 -0.23
C LEU A 38 -15.88 -5.07 -0.40
N MET A 39 -15.26 -4.13 -1.08
CA MET A 39 -15.85 -2.83 -1.37
C MET A 39 -16.85 -2.93 -2.50
N PHE A 40 -18.11 -2.58 -2.22
CA PHE A 40 -19.16 -2.48 -3.24
C PHE A 40 -19.31 -1.06 -3.78
N LEU A 41 -18.74 -0.07 -3.09
CA LEU A 41 -18.87 1.34 -3.40
C LEU A 41 -17.48 1.96 -3.54
N GLN A 42 -17.34 2.86 -4.49
CA GLN A 42 -16.18 3.74 -4.55
C GLN A 42 -16.28 4.87 -3.52
N ASP A 43 -15.20 5.62 -3.35
CA ASP A 43 -15.17 6.81 -2.52
C ASP A 43 -16.24 7.80 -3.03
N GLY A 44 -17.09 8.27 -2.12
CA GLY A 44 -18.28 9.07 -2.48
C GLY A 44 -19.60 8.30 -2.40
N GLY A 45 -19.57 6.96 -2.26
CA GLY A 45 -20.75 6.12 -2.05
C GLY A 45 -21.47 5.70 -3.32
N GLU A 46 -20.85 5.86 -4.47
CA GLU A 46 -21.33 5.37 -5.75
C GLU A 46 -20.94 3.92 -5.98
N LEU A 47 -21.80 3.15 -6.67
CA LEU A 47 -21.48 1.78 -7.06
C LEU A 47 -20.29 1.76 -8.04
N TRP A 48 -19.50 0.70 -7.97
CA TRP A 48 -18.51 0.39 -9.01
C TRP A 48 -19.24 -0.02 -10.29
N GLU A 49 -19.51 0.93 -11.17
CA GLU A 49 -20.14 0.65 -12.46
C GLU A 49 -19.53 1.54 -13.56
N PRO A 50 -19.17 0.93 -14.71
CA PRO A 50 -19.05 -0.51 -14.93
C PRO A 50 -17.75 -1.06 -14.34
N ASP A 51 -17.80 -2.20 -13.67
CA ASP A 51 -16.62 -2.94 -13.20
C ASP A 51 -16.34 -4.07 -14.20
N VAL A 52 -15.62 -3.76 -15.27
CA VAL A 52 -15.47 -4.62 -16.46
C VAL A 52 -14.05 -5.17 -16.53
N PRO A 53 -13.85 -6.48 -16.45
CA PRO A 53 -12.53 -7.08 -16.61
C PRO A 53 -12.05 -6.95 -18.07
N CYS A 54 -10.74 -6.98 -18.28
CA CYS A 54 -10.12 -6.71 -19.59
C CYS A 54 -10.59 -7.64 -20.74
N TRP A 55 -11.12 -8.81 -20.45
CA TRP A 55 -11.65 -9.75 -21.45
C TRP A 55 -13.10 -9.46 -21.87
N GLU A 56 -13.78 -8.54 -21.21
CA GLU A 56 -15.14 -8.07 -21.56
C GLU A 56 -15.13 -6.71 -22.23
N LEU A 57 -13.95 -6.10 -22.39
CA LEU A 57 -13.81 -4.86 -23.14
C LEU A 57 -14.20 -5.10 -24.61
N GLU A 58 -14.94 -4.15 -25.21
CA GLU A 58 -15.36 -4.20 -26.60
C GLU A 58 -14.19 -4.33 -27.57
N ASP A 59 -13.06 -3.71 -27.25
CA ASP A 59 -11.83 -3.79 -28.02
C ASP A 59 -10.83 -4.72 -27.33
N ALA A 60 -10.77 -5.96 -27.78
CA ALA A 60 -9.74 -6.90 -27.38
C ALA A 60 -8.40 -6.46 -27.98
N ARG A 61 -7.67 -5.63 -27.27
CA ARG A 61 -6.36 -5.12 -27.67
C ARG A 61 -5.39 -6.26 -28.02
N SER A 62 -5.35 -6.61 -29.29
CA SER A 62 -4.57 -7.76 -29.80
C SER A 62 -3.25 -7.37 -30.45
N GLY A 63 -2.96 -6.09 -30.55
CA GLY A 63 -1.79 -5.54 -31.22
C GLY A 63 -0.53 -5.44 -30.35
N GLU A 64 0.35 -4.55 -30.76
CA GLU A 64 1.58 -4.23 -30.04
C GLU A 64 1.29 -3.62 -28.67
N ARG A 65 2.30 -3.69 -27.81
CA ARG A 65 2.26 -3.13 -26.47
C ARG A 65 2.04 -1.63 -26.50
N THR A 66 1.00 -1.16 -25.82
CA THR A 66 0.56 0.24 -25.80
C THR A 66 0.47 0.77 -24.38
N GLU A 67 0.76 2.04 -24.18
CA GLU A 67 0.40 2.76 -22.98
C GLU A 67 -1.11 3.10 -23.06
N VAL A 68 -1.82 2.70 -22.00
CA VAL A 68 -3.26 2.96 -21.87
C VAL A 68 -3.50 3.88 -20.68
N ALA A 69 -4.66 4.52 -20.64
CA ALA A 69 -5.09 5.25 -19.45
C ALA A 69 -5.12 4.30 -18.24
N CYS A 70 -4.84 4.82 -17.05
CA CYS A 70 -5.01 4.05 -15.83
C CYS A 70 -6.49 3.67 -15.71
N PRO A 71 -6.81 2.36 -15.56
CA PRO A 71 -8.19 1.94 -15.38
C PRO A 71 -8.82 2.60 -14.15
N ASP A 72 -10.05 3.04 -14.27
CA ASP A 72 -10.85 3.69 -13.24
C ASP A 72 -11.73 2.71 -12.45
N ASN A 73 -11.70 1.43 -12.82
CA ASN A 73 -12.42 0.35 -12.17
C ASN A 73 -11.48 -0.78 -11.75
N PHE A 74 -11.86 -1.48 -10.68
CA PHE A 74 -11.03 -2.49 -10.05
C PHE A 74 -10.81 -3.72 -10.95
N ALA A 75 -11.84 -4.19 -11.64
CA ALA A 75 -11.74 -5.39 -12.46
C ALA A 75 -10.78 -5.19 -13.64
N GLU A 76 -10.87 -4.08 -14.38
CA GLU A 76 -9.93 -3.78 -15.44
C GLU A 76 -8.51 -3.59 -14.92
N LEU A 77 -8.35 -2.82 -13.81
CA LEU A 77 -7.05 -2.55 -13.21
C LEU A 77 -6.33 -3.85 -12.81
N MET A 78 -7.05 -4.81 -12.20
CA MET A 78 -6.47 -6.08 -11.77
C MET A 78 -6.27 -7.07 -12.91
N THR A 79 -6.99 -6.95 -14.01
CA THR A 79 -6.95 -7.88 -15.13
C THR A 79 -6.21 -7.35 -16.35
N THR A 80 -5.74 -6.10 -16.36
CA THR A 80 -4.92 -5.54 -17.44
C THR A 80 -3.72 -6.44 -17.75
N GLN A 81 -3.63 -6.87 -18.98
CA GLN A 81 -2.66 -7.87 -19.43
C GLN A 81 -1.32 -7.24 -19.78
N PHE A 82 -0.34 -7.32 -18.91
CA PHE A 82 1.05 -6.93 -19.19
C PHE A 82 1.80 -7.91 -20.10
N ARG A 83 1.21 -9.08 -20.36
CA ARG A 83 1.64 -10.07 -21.34
C ARG A 83 0.43 -10.71 -22.00
N ARG A 84 0.55 -10.97 -23.30
CA ARG A 84 -0.48 -11.62 -24.09
C ARG A 84 0.08 -12.85 -24.78
N ILE A 85 -0.75 -13.86 -24.92
CA ILE A 85 -0.48 -15.03 -25.74
C ILE A 85 -1.56 -15.09 -26.80
N LEU A 86 -1.16 -14.90 -28.06
CA LEU A 86 -2.03 -15.10 -29.21
C LEU A 86 -1.95 -16.58 -29.61
N LEU A 87 -3.09 -17.27 -29.55
CA LEU A 87 -3.19 -18.67 -29.96
C LEU A 87 -3.43 -18.75 -31.46
N GLU A 88 -2.59 -19.47 -32.16
CA GLU A 88 -2.77 -19.79 -33.57
C GLU A 88 -3.65 -21.05 -33.68
N ARG A 89 -4.80 -20.92 -34.31
CA ARG A 89 -5.76 -22.02 -34.47
C ARG A 89 -5.88 -22.40 -35.94
N LYS A 90 -5.84 -23.71 -36.18
CA LYS A 90 -6.27 -24.32 -37.45
C LYS A 90 -7.41 -25.27 -37.13
N GLU A 91 -8.58 -25.01 -37.75
CA GLU A 91 -9.81 -25.71 -37.39
C GLU A 91 -10.08 -25.62 -35.89
N ASN A 92 -10.26 -26.73 -35.20
CA ASN A 92 -10.52 -26.80 -33.75
C ASN A 92 -9.26 -27.11 -32.91
N LYS A 93 -8.05 -26.99 -33.51
CA LYS A 93 -6.78 -27.31 -32.81
C LYS A 93 -5.91 -26.08 -32.70
N VAL A 94 -5.28 -25.89 -31.52
CA VAL A 94 -4.21 -24.93 -31.35
C VAL A 94 -2.94 -25.51 -31.94
N VAL A 95 -2.37 -24.86 -32.95
CA VAL A 95 -1.18 -25.32 -33.69
C VAL A 95 0.07 -24.52 -33.32
N GLY A 96 -0.07 -23.38 -32.69
CA GLY A 96 1.03 -22.54 -32.27
C GLY A 96 0.58 -21.42 -31.33
N TYR A 97 1.54 -20.63 -30.88
CA TYR A 97 1.26 -19.42 -30.11
C TYR A 97 2.35 -18.39 -30.33
N THR A 98 1.97 -17.12 -30.23
CA THR A 98 2.89 -15.98 -30.21
C THR A 98 2.76 -15.25 -28.89
N VAL A 99 3.91 -14.98 -28.24
CA VAL A 99 3.95 -14.22 -26.98
C VAL A 99 4.22 -12.76 -27.29
N LEU A 100 3.32 -11.89 -26.89
CA LEU A 100 3.40 -10.44 -27.08
C LEU A 100 3.57 -9.73 -25.73
N GLY A 101 4.15 -8.52 -25.76
CA GLY A 101 4.02 -7.57 -24.66
C GLY A 101 2.57 -7.12 -24.56
N GLY A 102 2.08 -7.00 -23.32
CA GLY A 102 0.74 -6.45 -23.08
C GLY A 102 0.79 -4.94 -22.82
N ASP A 103 -0.35 -4.37 -22.53
CA ASP A 103 -0.50 -2.96 -22.21
C ASP A 103 0.16 -2.60 -20.87
N PHE A 104 0.38 -1.34 -20.66
CA PHE A 104 0.86 -0.79 -19.40
C PHE A 104 0.21 0.57 -19.16
N PHE A 105 0.14 0.97 -17.90
CA PHE A 105 -0.38 2.26 -17.50
C PHE A 105 0.51 2.88 -16.40
N ASP A 106 0.40 4.19 -16.23
CA ASP A 106 0.98 4.87 -15.09
C ASP A 106 0.11 4.58 -13.85
N SER A 107 0.73 4.05 -12.81
CA SER A 107 0.06 3.71 -11.55
C SER A 107 -0.22 4.92 -10.65
N THR A 108 0.12 6.12 -11.09
CA THR A 108 -0.18 7.38 -10.39
C THR A 108 -1.70 7.56 -10.29
N ASN A 109 -2.19 7.86 -9.09
CA ASN A 109 -3.62 8.04 -8.80
C ASN A 109 -4.51 6.83 -9.17
N ALA A 110 -3.97 5.62 -9.17
CA ALA A 110 -4.73 4.40 -9.46
C ALA A 110 -5.64 4.00 -8.27
N PHE A 111 -6.53 4.90 -7.85
CA PHE A 111 -7.36 4.76 -6.64
C PHE A 111 -8.44 3.69 -6.75
N ALA A 112 -8.68 3.15 -7.93
CA ALA A 112 -9.49 1.94 -8.10
C ALA A 112 -8.91 0.72 -7.35
N GLU A 113 -7.63 0.75 -6.97
CA GLU A 113 -7.03 -0.25 -6.08
C GLU A 113 -7.23 0.15 -4.61
N PRO A 114 -8.07 -0.56 -3.84
CA PRO A 114 -8.50 -0.11 -2.52
C PRO A 114 -7.53 -0.40 -1.37
N MET A 115 -6.54 -1.25 -1.56
CA MET A 115 -5.69 -1.79 -0.49
C MET A 115 -4.28 -1.18 -0.49
N THR A 116 -4.02 -0.20 -1.33
CA THR A 116 -2.71 0.45 -1.47
C THR A 116 -2.58 1.65 -0.53
N LEU A 117 -1.42 1.77 0.11
CA LEU A 117 -0.99 3.01 0.73
C LEU A 117 -0.43 3.96 -0.33
N TRP A 118 -0.62 5.27 -0.14
CA TRP A 118 -0.27 6.28 -1.12
C TRP A 118 0.76 7.27 -0.58
N ASN A 119 1.68 7.70 -1.45
CA ASN A 119 2.61 8.80 -1.20
C ASN A 119 2.11 10.04 -1.93
N LYS A 120 1.76 11.09 -1.22
CA LYS A 120 1.47 12.41 -1.80
C LYS A 120 2.76 13.01 -2.36
N LYS A 121 2.69 13.47 -3.59
CA LYS A 121 3.76 14.19 -4.28
C LYS A 121 3.22 15.43 -4.95
N GLU A 122 4.10 16.36 -5.24
CA GLU A 122 3.80 17.58 -5.98
C GLU A 122 4.80 17.72 -7.12
N ASP A 123 4.30 17.93 -8.32
CA ASP A 123 5.14 18.25 -9.47
C ASP A 123 5.69 19.67 -9.30
N LYS A 124 7.02 19.77 -9.20
CA LYS A 124 7.72 21.04 -8.95
C LYS A 124 7.54 22.07 -10.07
N LYS A 125 7.14 21.66 -11.27
CA LYS A 125 6.96 22.55 -12.43
C LYS A 125 5.53 23.06 -12.55
N THR A 126 4.57 22.18 -12.30
CA THR A 126 3.14 22.48 -12.51
C THR A 126 2.40 22.78 -11.20
N GLY A 127 2.96 22.44 -10.04
CA GLY A 127 2.29 22.52 -8.74
C GLY A 127 1.16 21.48 -8.57
N LEU A 128 1.00 20.55 -9.51
CA LEU A 128 -0.04 19.53 -9.44
C LEU A 128 0.30 18.48 -8.41
N VAL A 129 -0.66 18.19 -7.53
CA VAL A 129 -0.56 17.12 -6.56
C VAL A 129 -0.96 15.81 -7.20
N TYR A 130 -0.18 14.77 -6.95
CA TYR A 130 -0.45 13.40 -7.39
C TYR A 130 -0.01 12.40 -6.33
N TYR A 131 -0.43 11.14 -6.48
CA TYR A 131 -0.19 10.09 -5.51
C TYR A 131 0.43 8.86 -6.18
N ASP A 132 1.60 8.46 -5.69
CA ASP A 132 2.25 7.22 -6.11
C ASP A 132 1.93 6.09 -5.13
N PRO A 133 1.78 4.85 -5.62
CA PRO A 133 1.68 3.68 -4.74
C PRO A 133 2.89 3.56 -3.82
N ARG A 134 2.64 3.41 -2.52
CA ARG A 134 3.69 3.29 -1.50
C ARG A 134 4.07 1.84 -1.29
N LYS A 135 5.35 1.53 -1.54
CA LYS A 135 5.88 0.20 -1.28
C LYS A 135 6.12 0.02 0.23
N HIS A 136 5.71 -1.13 0.78
CA HIS A 136 6.08 -1.51 2.14
C HIS A 136 7.60 -1.79 2.23
N GLU A 137 8.22 -1.24 3.25
CA GLU A 137 9.65 -1.40 3.51
C GLU A 137 9.87 -2.50 4.54
N MET A 138 10.76 -3.46 4.23
CA MET A 138 11.13 -4.53 5.16
C MET A 138 11.71 -3.94 6.45
N GLY A 139 11.27 -4.46 7.60
CA GLY A 139 11.73 -4.00 8.90
C GLY A 139 11.16 -2.68 9.40
N LYS A 140 10.29 -2.02 8.61
CA LYS A 140 9.58 -0.82 9.05
C LYS A 140 8.23 -1.18 9.65
N GLN A 141 7.98 -0.78 10.89
CA GLN A 141 6.74 -1.04 11.59
C GLN A 141 5.57 -0.27 10.97
N LEU A 142 4.40 -0.90 10.89
CA LEU A 142 3.22 -0.35 10.23
C LEU A 142 2.69 0.94 10.89
N TRP A 143 2.87 1.12 12.21
CA TRP A 143 2.49 2.36 12.88
C TRP A 143 3.24 3.60 12.35
N ARG A 144 4.44 3.42 11.80
CA ARG A 144 5.22 4.50 11.16
C ARG A 144 4.63 4.94 9.82
N GLU A 145 3.64 4.21 9.34
CA GLU A 145 2.87 4.51 8.13
C GLU A 145 1.48 5.10 8.46
N PHE A 146 1.24 5.50 9.71
CA PHE A 146 -0.07 5.95 10.20
C PHE A 146 -0.65 7.07 9.33
N SER A 147 0.14 8.06 8.93
CA SER A 147 -0.30 9.15 8.05
C SER A 147 -0.81 8.68 6.69
N ALA A 148 -0.29 7.56 6.16
CA ALA A 148 -0.75 6.97 4.91
C ALA A 148 -1.97 6.05 5.10
N ILE A 149 -2.21 5.55 6.31
CA ILE A 149 -3.42 4.78 6.67
C ILE A 149 -4.60 5.74 6.92
N SER A 150 -4.33 6.87 7.60
CA SER A 150 -5.29 7.95 7.78
C SER A 150 -5.38 8.83 6.51
N ASP A 151 -6.27 9.80 6.46
CA ASP A 151 -6.34 10.74 5.35
C ASP A 151 -5.27 11.86 5.42
N ARG A 152 -4.46 11.89 6.47
CA ARG A 152 -3.38 12.86 6.66
C ARG A 152 -2.27 12.73 5.61
N GLY A 153 -2.06 11.53 5.06
CA GLY A 153 -1.21 11.30 3.89
C GLY A 153 -1.77 11.88 2.59
N GLY A 154 -3.02 12.36 2.62
CA GLY A 154 -3.70 13.06 1.54
C GLY A 154 -4.64 12.20 0.69
N HIS A 155 -4.58 10.89 0.77
CA HIS A 155 -5.55 9.97 0.18
C HIS A 155 -5.72 8.75 1.09
N LYS A 156 -6.92 8.56 1.60
CA LYS A 156 -7.27 7.42 2.45
C LYS A 156 -7.40 6.16 1.60
N PRO A 157 -6.73 5.05 1.97
CA PRO A 157 -6.94 3.78 1.26
C PRO A 157 -8.42 3.38 1.24
N GLY A 158 -8.88 2.87 0.11
CA GLY A 158 -10.29 2.52 -0.07
C GLY A 158 -10.82 1.57 0.99
N VAL A 159 -10.03 0.56 1.39
CA VAL A 159 -10.41 -0.39 2.45
C VAL A 159 -10.61 0.29 3.82
N ILE A 160 -9.86 1.34 4.11
CA ILE A 160 -10.03 2.13 5.33
C ILE A 160 -11.30 2.97 5.24
N TRP A 161 -11.48 3.67 4.10
CA TRP A 161 -12.71 4.42 3.82
C TRP A 161 -13.95 3.52 3.94
N TRP A 162 -13.91 2.31 3.37
CA TRP A 162 -15.02 1.34 3.45
C TRP A 162 -15.41 0.99 4.88
N ASN A 163 -14.44 0.72 5.76
CA ASN A 163 -14.72 0.41 7.16
C ASN A 163 -15.29 1.63 7.92
N THR A 164 -14.80 2.84 7.63
CA THR A 164 -15.41 4.06 8.21
C THR A 164 -16.82 4.31 7.70
N TYR A 165 -17.09 3.99 6.44
CA TYR A 165 -18.43 4.03 5.86
C TYR A 165 -19.39 3.03 6.54
N LEU A 166 -18.95 1.78 6.74
CA LEU A 166 -19.74 0.76 7.45
C LEU A 166 -20.06 1.20 8.88
N GLN A 167 -19.13 1.82 9.58
CA GLN A 167 -19.37 2.38 10.92
C GLN A 167 -20.39 3.52 10.87
N GLY A 168 -20.26 4.45 9.94
CA GLY A 168 -21.23 5.53 9.72
C GLY A 168 -22.64 5.02 9.43
N ARG A 169 -22.77 3.85 8.79
CA ARG A 169 -24.03 3.14 8.56
C ARG A 169 -24.49 2.29 9.74
N LYS A 170 -23.78 2.33 10.87
CA LYS A 170 -24.06 1.55 12.09
C LYS A 170 -24.01 0.02 11.89
N LEU A 171 -23.27 -0.43 10.89
CA LEU A 171 -22.99 -1.84 10.64
C LEU A 171 -21.79 -2.33 11.47
N LEU A 172 -20.95 -1.42 11.93
CA LEU A 172 -19.87 -1.66 12.88
C LEU A 172 -20.11 -0.86 14.16
N SER A 173 -19.57 -1.35 15.27
CA SER A 173 -19.65 -0.67 16.58
C SER A 173 -18.94 0.69 16.54
N ARG A 174 -19.41 1.66 17.35
CA ARG A 174 -18.67 2.91 17.56
C ARG A 174 -17.30 2.67 18.21
N LYS A 175 -17.21 1.71 19.12
CA LYS A 175 -15.97 1.30 19.80
C LYS A 175 -15.28 0.14 19.08
N GLU A 176 -15.41 0.08 17.77
CA GLU A 176 -14.78 -0.95 16.95
C GLU A 176 -13.27 -0.79 16.94
N ILE A 177 -12.58 -1.86 17.30
CA ILE A 177 -11.12 -1.92 17.12
C ILE A 177 -10.83 -2.47 15.73
N LEU A 178 -10.29 -1.61 14.89
CA LEU A 178 -9.84 -1.98 13.56
C LEU A 178 -8.47 -2.62 13.65
N GLN A 179 -8.31 -3.83 13.10
CA GLN A 179 -7.00 -4.44 12.89
C GLN A 179 -6.60 -4.33 11.43
N VAL A 180 -5.70 -3.40 11.14
CA VAL A 180 -5.09 -3.22 9.81
C VAL A 180 -3.88 -4.13 9.72
N CYS A 181 -3.87 -5.02 8.74
CA CYS A 181 -2.75 -5.90 8.43
C CYS A 181 -2.09 -5.45 7.14
N ALA A 182 -0.76 -5.46 7.09
CA ALA A 182 -0.01 -5.23 5.87
C ALA A 182 0.71 -6.51 5.45
N VAL A 183 0.79 -6.73 4.14
CA VAL A 183 1.51 -7.84 3.54
C VAL A 183 2.21 -7.40 2.26
N GLY A 184 3.44 -7.85 2.08
CA GLY A 184 4.22 -7.58 0.87
C GLY A 184 5.32 -8.61 0.71
N VAL A 185 5.93 -8.63 -0.47
CA VAL A 185 7.00 -9.55 -0.81
C VAL A 185 8.18 -8.77 -1.38
N GLU A 186 9.38 -9.06 -0.91
CA GLU A 186 10.60 -8.59 -1.54
C GLU A 186 11.13 -9.63 -2.50
N TYR A 187 11.22 -9.26 -3.78
CA TYR A 187 11.80 -10.09 -4.80
C TYR A 187 13.28 -9.80 -5.02
N GLY A 188 14.03 -10.85 -5.30
CA GLY A 188 15.42 -10.77 -5.72
C GLY A 188 15.59 -10.20 -7.13
N ALA A 189 16.82 -10.23 -7.62
CA ALA A 189 17.16 -9.74 -8.94
C ALA A 189 16.25 -10.34 -10.02
N GLN A 190 15.72 -9.48 -10.89
CA GLN A 190 14.81 -9.86 -11.98
C GLN A 190 13.52 -10.57 -11.54
N SER A 191 13.11 -10.46 -10.27
CA SER A 191 11.98 -11.18 -9.68
C SER A 191 12.05 -12.71 -9.87
N ALA A 192 13.26 -13.26 -9.88
CA ALA A 192 13.48 -14.68 -10.09
C ALA A 192 13.32 -15.51 -8.81
N SER A 193 13.53 -14.87 -7.66
CA SER A 193 13.40 -15.49 -6.34
C SER A 193 12.67 -14.54 -5.39
N MET A 194 11.99 -15.07 -4.43
CA MET A 194 11.48 -14.34 -3.27
C MET A 194 12.61 -14.26 -2.25
N LYS A 195 12.93 -13.05 -1.78
CA LYS A 195 13.97 -12.83 -0.76
C LYS A 195 13.36 -12.86 0.62
N ASP A 196 12.25 -12.14 0.79
CA ASP A 196 11.62 -11.96 2.09
C ASP A 196 10.14 -11.64 1.94
N CYS A 197 9.38 -11.79 3.03
CA CYS A 197 7.97 -11.40 3.13
C CYS A 197 7.81 -10.38 4.25
N TYR A 198 7.17 -9.27 3.93
CA TYR A 198 6.72 -8.31 4.94
C TYR A 198 5.34 -8.70 5.44
N THR A 199 5.19 -8.77 6.76
CA THR A 199 3.89 -8.91 7.42
C THR A 199 3.90 -8.08 8.69
N ASP A 200 2.87 -7.26 8.90
CA ASP A 200 2.67 -6.53 10.14
C ASP A 200 1.17 -6.31 10.39
N ALA A 201 0.80 -6.02 11.63
CA ALA A 201 -0.58 -5.75 12.02
C ALA A 201 -0.62 -4.61 13.04
N LEU A 202 -1.55 -3.66 12.84
CA LEU A 202 -1.75 -2.51 13.69
C LEU A 202 -3.22 -2.44 14.11
N SER A 203 -3.48 -2.35 15.41
CA SER A 203 -4.82 -2.22 15.98
C SER A 203 -5.04 -0.82 16.53
N MET A 204 -6.20 -0.25 16.24
CA MET A 204 -6.60 1.08 16.70
C MET A 204 -8.12 1.20 16.74
N ASN A 205 -8.64 2.16 17.49
CA ASN A 205 -10.07 2.49 17.43
C ASN A 205 -10.42 3.03 16.04
N LEU A 206 -11.44 2.48 15.40
CA LEU A 206 -11.88 2.91 14.07
C LEU A 206 -12.31 4.39 14.05
N GLU A 207 -12.87 4.90 15.15
CA GLU A 207 -13.26 6.30 15.31
C GLU A 207 -12.04 7.26 15.16
N LEU A 208 -10.84 6.79 15.46
CA LEU A 208 -9.60 7.55 15.24
C LEU A 208 -9.40 7.92 13.76
N LEU A 209 -9.94 7.13 12.82
CA LEU A 209 -9.83 7.36 11.37
C LEU A 209 -11.01 8.17 10.79
N ASN A 210 -11.95 8.61 11.64
CA ASN A 210 -13.08 9.46 11.31
C ASN A 210 -12.83 10.94 11.68
N GLU A 211 -13.81 11.80 11.42
CA GLU A 211 -13.72 13.24 11.73
C GLU A 211 -13.50 13.53 13.23
N LEU A 212 -14.10 12.73 14.12
CA LEU A 212 -13.88 12.87 15.58
C LEU A 212 -12.44 12.61 15.99
N GLY A 213 -11.74 11.71 15.30
CA GLY A 213 -10.36 11.39 15.56
C GLY A 213 -9.34 12.38 14.99
N ARG A 214 -9.77 13.44 14.29
CA ARG A 214 -8.88 14.31 13.51
C ARG A 214 -7.78 14.99 14.33
N THR A 215 -8.09 15.45 15.53
CA THR A 215 -7.09 16.03 16.44
C THR A 215 -6.11 14.97 16.92
N TRP A 216 -6.60 13.78 17.25
CA TRP A 216 -5.78 12.64 17.61
C TRP A 216 -4.88 12.15 16.46
N GLN A 217 -5.35 12.22 15.22
CA GLN A 217 -4.50 11.90 14.06
C GLN A 217 -3.29 12.82 13.97
N ILE A 218 -3.46 14.11 14.31
CA ILE A 218 -2.32 15.06 14.39
C ILE A 218 -1.36 14.62 15.49
N CYS A 219 -1.87 14.34 16.67
CA CYS A 219 -1.07 13.91 17.81
C CYS A 219 -0.29 12.62 17.50
N VAL A 220 -0.94 11.63 16.87
CA VAL A 220 -0.27 10.37 16.48
C VAL A 220 0.83 10.62 15.45
N ASP A 221 0.60 11.48 14.45
CA ASP A 221 1.62 11.83 13.46
C ASP A 221 2.81 12.57 14.12
N ASP A 222 2.56 13.45 15.07
CA ASP A 222 3.60 14.16 15.82
C ASP A 222 4.43 13.17 16.65
N GLU A 223 3.81 12.19 17.30
CA GLU A 223 4.52 11.15 18.05
C GLU A 223 5.31 10.20 17.12
N VAL A 224 4.79 9.87 15.94
CA VAL A 224 5.57 9.16 14.91
C VAL A 224 6.82 9.98 14.54
N ASN A 225 6.65 11.28 14.29
CA ASN A 225 7.76 12.17 13.96
C ASN A 225 8.77 12.29 15.11
N ASN A 226 8.32 12.34 16.36
CA ASN A 226 9.17 12.35 17.55
C ASN A 226 10.01 11.07 17.64
N CYS A 227 9.41 9.91 17.40
CA CYS A 227 10.11 8.62 17.32
C CYS A 227 11.16 8.61 16.19
N GLU A 228 10.83 9.13 15.00
CA GLU A 228 11.77 9.25 13.89
C GLU A 228 12.96 10.15 14.22
N GLN A 229 12.74 11.26 14.91
CA GLN A 229 13.80 12.17 15.35
C GLN A 229 14.68 11.52 16.42
N ALA A 230 14.07 10.86 17.42
CA ALA A 230 14.79 10.15 18.46
C ALA A 230 15.68 9.03 17.87
N ALA A 231 15.15 8.24 16.92
CA ALA A 231 15.92 7.23 16.22
C ALA A 231 17.13 7.80 15.49
N ARG A 232 16.98 8.98 14.84
CA ARG A 232 18.10 9.68 14.19
C ARG A 232 19.16 10.13 15.18
N ILE A 233 18.75 10.64 16.35
CA ILE A 233 19.66 11.08 17.42
C ILE A 233 20.44 9.88 17.96
N VAL A 234 19.76 8.76 18.28
CA VAL A 234 20.38 7.54 18.76
C VAL A 234 21.37 6.99 17.71
N GLY A 235 20.99 6.98 16.44
CA GLY A 235 21.90 6.57 15.36
C GLY A 235 23.15 7.45 15.26
N ARG A 236 23.02 8.78 15.37
CA ARG A 236 24.17 9.71 15.39
C ARG A 236 25.05 9.50 16.59
N LEU A 237 24.49 9.25 17.77
CA LEU A 237 25.25 8.97 18.98
C LEU A 237 26.10 7.69 18.77
N ALA A 238 25.48 6.62 18.28
CA ALA A 238 26.18 5.36 18.00
C ALA A 238 27.33 5.56 16.97
N GLN A 239 27.07 6.33 15.91
CA GLN A 239 28.10 6.67 14.92
C GLN A 239 29.27 7.44 15.53
N ASN A 240 28.99 8.46 16.35
CA ASN A 240 30.02 9.26 17.00
C ASN A 240 30.87 8.41 17.98
N LEU A 241 30.23 7.48 18.70
CA LEU A 241 30.93 6.56 19.60
C LEU A 241 31.83 5.60 18.81
N ALA A 242 31.35 5.06 17.68
CA ALA A 242 32.14 4.21 16.81
C ALA A 242 33.36 4.95 16.25
N LEU A 243 33.18 6.17 15.76
CA LEU A 243 34.27 7.04 15.27
C LEU A 243 35.30 7.34 16.39
N ALA A 244 34.84 7.66 17.61
CA ALA A 244 35.71 7.89 18.76
C ALA A 244 36.50 6.64 19.17
N ALA A 245 35.94 5.44 18.94
CA ALA A 245 36.60 4.17 19.16
C ALA A 245 37.54 3.76 18.00
N GLY A 246 37.64 4.56 16.94
CA GLY A 246 38.52 4.31 15.79
C GLY A 246 37.88 3.40 14.71
N ASP A 247 36.59 3.10 14.81
CA ASP A 247 35.88 2.37 13.75
C ASP A 247 35.58 3.33 12.60
N LYS A 248 35.95 2.92 11.38
CA LYS A 248 35.71 3.70 10.17
C LYS A 248 34.40 3.30 9.45
N ASN A 249 33.74 2.25 9.90
CA ASN A 249 32.52 1.72 9.29
C ASN A 249 31.29 2.18 10.05
N ASP A 250 30.32 2.75 9.35
CA ASP A 250 29.05 3.31 9.89
C ASP A 250 28.00 2.24 10.24
N THR A 251 28.41 1.03 10.63
CA THR A 251 27.51 -0.08 10.92
C THR A 251 26.71 0.11 12.23
N GLY A 252 27.24 0.87 13.17
CA GLY A 252 26.64 1.07 14.49
C GLY A 252 25.34 1.89 14.47
N ALA A 253 25.23 2.86 13.58
CA ALA A 253 24.07 3.76 13.51
C ALA A 253 22.79 3.04 13.09
N GLU A 254 22.86 2.14 12.15
CA GLU A 254 21.69 1.37 11.69
C GLU A 254 21.21 0.37 12.75
N ALA A 255 22.13 -0.36 13.37
CA ALA A 255 21.82 -1.27 14.45
C ALA A 255 21.19 -0.55 15.67
N ALA A 256 21.70 0.63 16.03
CA ALA A 256 21.16 1.43 17.12
C ALA A 256 19.73 1.93 16.83
N ARG A 257 19.46 2.36 15.59
CA ARG A 257 18.10 2.72 15.14
C ARG A 257 17.14 1.53 15.19
N ALA A 258 17.58 0.38 14.70
CA ALA A 258 16.77 -0.84 14.74
C ALA A 258 16.42 -1.25 16.18
N GLN A 259 17.37 -1.18 17.12
CA GLN A 259 17.13 -1.43 18.54
C GLN A 259 16.15 -0.42 19.15
N PHE A 260 16.27 0.86 18.81
CA PHE A 260 15.33 1.88 19.27
C PHE A 260 13.91 1.56 18.80
N TYR A 261 13.70 1.29 17.51
CA TYR A 261 12.37 0.96 16.99
C TYR A 261 11.82 -0.33 17.60
N PHE A 262 12.65 -1.31 17.84
CA PHE A 262 12.25 -2.54 18.53
C PHE A 262 11.77 -2.24 19.96
N ALA A 263 12.48 -1.38 20.70
CA ALA A 263 12.11 -1.00 22.05
C ALA A 263 10.79 -0.20 22.14
N VAL A 264 10.55 0.68 21.15
CA VAL A 264 9.37 1.57 21.14
C VAL A 264 8.13 0.87 20.53
N ASP A 265 8.30 -0.17 19.73
CA ASP A 265 7.21 -0.79 18.97
C ASP A 265 5.99 -1.17 19.83
N GLN A 266 6.17 -1.98 20.86
CA GLN A 266 5.07 -2.43 21.71
C GLN A 266 4.45 -1.31 22.58
N PRO A 267 5.23 -0.40 23.20
CA PRO A 267 4.69 0.78 23.86
C PRO A 267 3.82 1.62 22.94
N PHE A 268 4.28 1.92 21.71
CA PHE A 268 3.54 2.74 20.76
C PHE A 268 2.22 2.08 20.33
N ARG A 269 2.26 0.78 20.01
CA ARG A 269 1.06 0.02 19.63
C ARG A 269 0.01 -0.01 20.73
N ARG A 270 0.41 -0.20 21.98
CA ARG A 270 -0.51 -0.19 23.14
C ARG A 270 -1.12 1.19 23.35
N TRP A 271 -0.31 2.23 23.25
CA TRP A 271 -0.79 3.60 23.35
C TRP A 271 -1.82 3.91 22.25
N LEU A 272 -1.49 3.64 20.98
CA LEU A 272 -2.37 3.88 19.86
C LEU A 272 -3.70 3.10 19.98
N GLN A 273 -3.65 1.84 20.39
CA GLN A 273 -4.84 1.02 20.57
C GLN A 273 -5.72 1.51 21.73
N GLY A 274 -5.11 2.15 22.74
CA GLY A 274 -5.80 2.67 23.91
C GLY A 274 -6.50 4.01 23.70
N ILE A 275 -6.24 4.71 22.60
CA ILE A 275 -6.88 6.01 22.31
C ILE A 275 -8.38 5.81 22.03
N ASP A 276 -9.22 6.46 22.83
CA ASP A 276 -10.66 6.58 22.61
C ASP A 276 -10.99 8.05 22.28
N PRO A 277 -11.20 8.41 21.00
CA PRO A 277 -11.45 9.81 20.61
C PRO A 277 -12.72 10.44 21.19
N GLU A 278 -13.65 9.63 21.73
CA GLU A 278 -14.88 10.13 22.38
C GLU A 278 -14.64 10.58 23.83
N THR A 279 -13.68 9.96 24.52
CA THR A 279 -13.47 10.18 25.97
C THR A 279 -12.13 10.79 26.32
N ASP A 280 -11.14 10.65 25.47
CA ASP A 280 -9.79 11.12 25.73
C ASP A 280 -9.57 12.51 25.11
N GLU A 281 -8.80 13.34 25.80
CA GLU A 281 -8.28 14.59 25.24
C GLU A 281 -6.86 14.38 24.74
N PRO A 282 -6.51 14.87 23.54
CA PRO A 282 -5.18 14.73 22.94
C PRO A 282 -4.09 15.54 23.63
#